data_154d0963a44c6054bdd813be0790b40f
#
_entry.id   154d0963a44c6054bdd813be0790b40f
#
_cell.length_a   1.000
_cell.length_b   1.000
_cell.length_c   1.000
_cell.angle_alpha   90.00
_cell.angle_beta   90.00
_cell.angle_gamma   90.00
#
_symmetry.space_group_name_H-M   'P 1'
#
loop_
_entity.id
_entity.type
_entity.pdbx_description
1 polymer ?
#
loop_
_entity_poly.entity_id
_entity_poly.type
_entity_poly.pdbx_seq_one_letter_code
_entity_poly.pdbx_strand_id
1 'polypeptide(L)'
;MNMEILEGKILLWLESARFVKNKPGVYVLYDKKLNALYIGESDSLQKEFEKYVDTDFGHDECKLKTHTYQRLFIENPKERARQLLDDYKEEHGELPCCNA
;
A
#
# COMPACT_ATOMS: atom_id res chain seq x y z
N MET A 1 -3.10 18.12 -7.19
CA MET A 1 -3.75 17.56 -6.00
C MET A 1 -3.73 16.05 -6.06
N ASN A 2 -3.12 15.42 -5.09
CA ASN A 2 -3.03 13.97 -5.07
C ASN A 2 -4.36 13.39 -4.56
N MET A 3 -5.01 12.61 -5.40
CA MET A 3 -6.22 11.91 -4.99
C MET A 3 -5.86 10.65 -4.24
N GLU A 4 -6.53 10.45 -3.13
CA GLU A 4 -6.36 9.22 -2.36
C GLU A 4 -6.95 8.04 -3.13
N ILE A 5 -6.22 6.95 -3.18
CA ILE A 5 -6.62 5.76 -3.93
C ILE A 5 -7.67 4.97 -3.18
N LEU A 6 -7.56 4.92 -1.86
CA LEU A 6 -8.53 4.28 -0.99
C LEU A 6 -9.26 5.31 -0.15
N GLU A 7 -10.50 5.01 0.20
CA GLU A 7 -11.22 5.78 1.20
C GLU A 7 -10.73 5.36 2.58
N GLY A 8 -10.58 6.31 3.48
CA GLY A 8 -10.11 6.04 4.82
C GLY A 8 -8.94 6.91 5.20
N LYS A 9 -8.50 6.77 6.42
CA LYS A 9 -7.43 7.58 6.95
C LYS A 9 -6.09 7.22 6.33
N ILE A 10 -5.29 8.24 6.06
CA ILE A 10 -3.88 8.08 5.78
C ILE A 10 -3.17 7.94 7.13
N LEU A 11 -2.45 6.85 7.31
CA LEU A 11 -1.78 6.52 8.55
C LEU A 11 -0.27 6.63 8.40
N LEU A 12 0.42 7.03 9.47
CA LEU A 12 1.87 7.08 9.48
C LEU A 12 2.44 5.66 9.58
N TRP A 13 3.31 5.30 8.66
CA TRP A 13 3.88 3.95 8.60
C TRP A 13 4.60 3.56 9.88
N LEU A 14 5.51 4.42 10.34
CA LEU A 14 6.33 4.13 11.52
C LEU A 14 5.52 3.97 12.80
N GLU A 15 4.38 4.65 12.90
CA GLU A 15 3.56 4.63 14.11
C GLU A 15 2.57 3.48 14.17
N SER A 16 2.03 3.05 13.03
CA SER A 16 0.87 2.15 13.05
C SER A 16 0.99 0.89 12.22
N ALA A 17 2.00 0.75 11.37
CA ALA A 17 2.11 -0.42 10.48
C ALA A 17 2.10 -1.74 11.25
N ARG A 18 2.76 -1.80 12.40
CA ARG A 18 2.85 -3.03 13.19
C ARG A 18 1.57 -3.39 13.94
N PHE A 19 0.59 -2.50 13.96
CA PHE A 19 -0.68 -2.71 14.67
C PHE A 19 -1.84 -3.08 13.74
N VAL A 20 -1.57 -3.30 12.45
CA VAL A 20 -2.62 -3.68 11.51
C VAL A 20 -3.16 -5.07 11.85
N LYS A 21 -4.47 -5.25 11.65
CA LYS A 21 -5.14 -6.49 11.99
C LYS A 21 -4.78 -7.65 11.05
N ASN A 22 -4.85 -8.86 11.58
CA ASN A 22 -4.63 -10.09 10.80
C ASN A 22 -5.87 -10.40 9.95
N LYS A 23 -6.05 -9.63 8.88
CA LYS A 23 -7.17 -9.77 7.95
C LYS A 23 -6.69 -9.60 6.52
N PRO A 24 -7.37 -10.23 5.54
CA PRO A 24 -7.04 -9.98 4.15
C PRO A 24 -7.41 -8.55 3.75
N GLY A 25 -6.65 -7.98 2.85
CA GLY A 25 -6.91 -6.63 2.39
C GLY A 25 -5.97 -6.13 1.33
N VAL A 26 -6.24 -4.92 0.90
CA VAL A 26 -5.39 -4.17 -0.01
C VAL A 26 -4.79 -2.98 0.72
N TYR A 27 -3.66 -2.49 0.22
CA TYR A 27 -3.00 -1.33 0.82
C TYR A 27 -2.31 -0.50 -0.24
N VAL A 28 -2.09 0.75 0.10
CA VAL A 28 -1.34 1.68 -0.75
C VAL A 28 -0.26 2.33 0.10
N LEU A 29 0.97 2.31 -0.39
CA LEU A 29 2.10 2.98 0.24
C LEU A 29 2.33 4.33 -0.44
N TYR A 30 2.56 5.37 0.34
CA TYR A 30 2.80 6.73 -0.14
C TYR A 30 4.12 7.27 0.39
N ASP A 31 4.77 8.14 -0.39
CA ASP A 31 5.94 8.86 0.08
C ASP A 31 5.54 10.11 0.90
N LYS A 32 6.52 10.91 1.29
CA LYS A 32 6.28 12.13 2.09
C LYS A 32 5.39 13.15 1.39
N LYS A 33 5.35 13.13 0.07
CA LYS A 33 4.56 14.07 -0.73
C LYS A 33 3.21 13.48 -1.14
N LEU A 34 2.84 12.33 -0.59
CA LEU A 34 1.63 11.59 -0.93
C LEU A 34 1.59 11.10 -2.38
N ASN A 35 2.74 10.87 -2.97
CA ASN A 35 2.80 10.15 -4.23
C ASN A 35 2.65 8.66 -3.96
N ALA A 36 1.80 7.98 -4.73
CA ALA A 36 1.61 6.55 -4.56
C ALA A 36 2.85 5.80 -5.00
N LEU A 37 3.38 4.98 -4.09
CA LEU A 37 4.56 4.14 -4.37
C LEU A 37 4.16 2.75 -4.82
N TYR A 38 3.19 2.16 -4.15
CA TYR A 38 2.86 0.75 -4.33
C TYR A 38 1.43 0.45 -3.92
N ILE A 39 0.74 -0.30 -4.75
CA ILE A 39 -0.56 -0.89 -4.43
C ILE A 39 -0.33 -2.38 -4.27
N GLY A 40 -0.64 -2.92 -3.11
CA GLY A 40 -0.43 -4.33 -2.82
C GLY A 40 -1.65 -4.98 -2.18
N GLU A 41 -1.55 -6.29 -1.99
CA GLU A 41 -2.58 -7.08 -1.35
C GLU A 41 -1.95 -8.21 -0.55
N SER A 42 -2.69 -8.72 0.42
CA SER A 42 -2.26 -9.87 1.20
C SER A 42 -3.46 -10.55 1.83
N ASP A 43 -3.34 -11.84 2.07
CA ASP A 43 -4.32 -12.59 2.85
C ASP A 43 -4.25 -12.24 4.34
N SER A 44 -3.14 -11.66 4.78
CA SER A 44 -2.96 -11.13 6.11
C SER A 44 -2.12 -9.87 6.05
N LEU A 45 -2.76 -8.72 6.21
CA LEU A 45 -2.04 -7.45 6.23
C LEU A 45 -1.08 -7.39 7.42
N GLN A 46 -1.43 -7.99 8.56
CA GLN A 46 -0.54 -8.05 9.71
C GLN A 46 0.79 -8.71 9.35
N LYS A 47 0.75 -9.90 8.76
CA LYS A 47 1.96 -10.64 8.39
C LYS A 47 2.77 -9.90 7.33
N GLU A 48 2.09 -9.31 6.36
CA GLU A 48 2.74 -8.55 5.30
C GLU A 48 3.49 -7.34 5.87
N PHE A 49 2.84 -6.57 6.73
CA PHE A 49 3.42 -5.37 7.31
C PHE A 49 4.52 -5.71 8.32
N GLU A 50 4.36 -6.77 9.10
CA GLU A 50 5.42 -7.24 10.01
C GLU A 50 6.68 -7.61 9.22
N LYS A 51 6.50 -8.28 8.10
CA LYS A 51 7.62 -8.63 7.22
C LYS A 51 8.33 -7.38 6.70
N TYR A 52 7.57 -6.37 6.27
CA TYR A 52 8.14 -5.11 5.82
C TYR A 52 8.91 -4.40 6.94
N VAL A 53 8.34 -4.34 8.14
CA VAL A 53 8.97 -3.69 9.29
C VAL A 53 10.25 -4.42 9.68
N ASP A 54 10.20 -5.75 9.75
CA ASP A 54 11.33 -6.57 10.22
C ASP A 54 12.50 -6.61 9.23
N THR A 55 12.22 -6.40 7.94
CA THR A 55 13.24 -6.52 6.89
C THR A 55 13.55 -5.20 6.19
N ASP A 56 13.03 -4.08 6.68
CA ASP A 56 13.13 -2.79 6.00
C ASP A 56 12.69 -2.93 4.54
N PHE A 57 11.47 -3.45 4.31
CA PHE A 57 10.90 -3.69 2.98
C PHE A 57 11.77 -4.61 2.11
N GLY A 58 12.55 -5.51 2.74
CA GLY A 58 13.47 -6.39 2.02
C GLY A 58 14.57 -5.63 1.31
N HIS A 59 14.92 -4.44 1.81
CA HIS A 59 15.88 -3.52 1.20
C HIS A 59 15.47 -3.02 -0.19
N ASP A 60 14.18 -3.03 -0.49
CA ASP A 60 13.64 -2.45 -1.73
C ASP A 60 13.71 -0.93 -1.63
N GLU A 61 14.62 -0.32 -2.36
CA GLU A 61 14.86 1.12 -2.31
C GLU A 61 13.61 1.94 -2.64
N CYS A 62 12.77 1.44 -3.52
CA CYS A 62 11.52 2.12 -3.88
C CYS A 62 10.56 2.15 -2.69
N LYS A 63 10.31 1.00 -2.07
CA LYS A 63 9.39 0.91 -0.93
C LYS A 63 9.94 1.56 0.34
N LEU A 64 11.26 1.69 0.48
CA LEU A 64 11.86 2.36 1.63
C LEU A 64 11.48 3.84 1.73
N LYS A 65 10.98 4.43 0.65
CA LYS A 65 10.48 5.81 0.66
C LYS A 65 9.12 5.95 1.35
N THR A 66 8.51 4.86 1.78
CA THR A 66 7.19 4.87 2.41
C THR A 66 7.19 5.72 3.66
N HIS A 67 6.24 6.64 3.72
CA HIS A 67 6.02 7.51 4.87
C HIS A 67 4.64 7.30 5.47
N THR A 68 3.63 7.17 4.62
CA THR A 68 2.25 6.94 5.01
C THR A 68 1.65 5.82 4.19
N TYR A 69 0.49 5.35 4.61
CA TYR A 69 -0.21 4.28 3.90
C TYR A 69 -1.71 4.36 4.17
N GLN A 70 -2.46 3.69 3.28
CA GLN A 70 -3.88 3.42 3.49
C GLN A 70 -4.09 1.92 3.39
N ARG A 71 -5.13 1.42 4.02
CA ARG A 71 -5.50 0.02 3.93
C ARG A 71 -7.02 -0.16 3.89
N LEU A 72 -7.45 -1.25 3.27
CA LEU A 72 -8.85 -1.64 3.25
C LEU A 72 -8.91 -3.15 3.47
N PHE A 73 -9.61 -3.58 4.52
CA PHE A 73 -9.85 -5.00 4.75
C PHE A 73 -10.95 -5.49 3.81
N ILE A 74 -10.67 -6.54 3.04
CA ILE A 74 -11.60 -7.08 2.04
C ILE A 74 -11.28 -8.55 1.80
N GLU A 75 -12.30 -9.37 1.55
CA GLU A 75 -12.13 -10.82 1.40
C GLU A 75 -11.45 -11.25 0.10
N ASN A 76 -11.58 -10.51 -0.97
CA ASN A 76 -10.95 -10.82 -2.25
C ASN A 76 -9.91 -9.78 -2.63
N PRO A 77 -8.78 -9.72 -1.87
CA PRO A 77 -7.83 -8.64 -2.06
C PRO A 77 -7.12 -8.65 -3.42
N LYS A 78 -6.89 -9.81 -4.01
CA LYS A 78 -6.20 -9.89 -5.30
C LYS A 78 -6.95 -9.18 -6.41
N GLU A 79 -8.24 -9.43 -6.50
CA GLU A 79 -9.07 -8.82 -7.52
C GLU A 79 -9.21 -7.32 -7.30
N ARG A 80 -9.36 -6.91 -6.05
CA ARG A 80 -9.45 -5.49 -5.71
C ARG A 80 -8.15 -4.76 -6.04
N ALA A 81 -7.01 -5.36 -5.71
CA ALA A 81 -5.71 -4.77 -6.03
C ALA A 81 -5.51 -4.62 -7.54
N ARG A 82 -5.90 -5.64 -8.31
CA ARG A 82 -5.83 -5.58 -9.78
C ARG A 82 -6.67 -4.43 -10.32
N GLN A 83 -7.89 -4.28 -9.80
CA GLN A 83 -8.80 -3.20 -10.19
C GLN A 83 -8.20 -1.83 -9.88
N LEU A 84 -7.63 -1.68 -8.68
CA LEU A 84 -6.98 -0.44 -8.28
C LEU A 84 -5.78 -0.11 -9.18
N LEU A 85 -5.01 -1.11 -9.56
CA LEU A 85 -3.86 -0.93 -10.46
C LEU A 85 -4.31 -0.54 -11.86
N ASP A 86 -5.35 -1.18 -12.37
CA ASP A 86 -5.91 -0.85 -13.69
C ASP A 86 -6.45 0.58 -13.71
N ASP A 87 -7.19 0.97 -12.69
CA ASP A 87 -7.74 2.31 -12.57
C ASP A 87 -6.64 3.36 -12.45
N TYR A 88 -5.60 3.06 -11.66
CA TYR A 88 -4.46 3.97 -11.51
C TYR A 88 -3.73 4.17 -12.84
N LYS A 89 -3.47 3.08 -13.56
CA LYS A 89 -2.80 3.14 -14.85
C LYS A 89 -3.61 3.91 -15.88
N GLU A 90 -4.92 3.72 -15.90
CA GLU A 90 -5.81 4.44 -16.80
C GLU A 90 -5.80 5.94 -16.51
N GLU A 91 -5.83 6.30 -15.23
CA GLU A 91 -5.88 7.70 -14.82
C GLU A 91 -4.53 8.42 -14.97
N HIS A 92 -3.43 7.75 -14.70
CA HIS A 92 -2.09 8.36 -14.65
C HIS A 92 -1.19 7.97 -15.81
N GLY A 93 -1.60 7.04 -16.64
CA GLY A 93 -0.81 6.58 -17.79
C GLY A 93 0.28 5.58 -17.46
N GLU A 94 0.50 5.28 -16.17
CA GLU A 94 1.51 4.33 -15.71
C GLU A 94 1.13 3.77 -14.34
N LEU A 95 1.75 2.67 -13.95
CA LEU A 95 1.58 2.08 -12.62
C LEU A 95 2.32 2.90 -11.56
N PRO A 96 1.96 2.76 -10.26
CA PRO A 96 2.78 3.33 -9.19
C PRO A 96 4.23 2.84 -9.33
N CYS A 97 5.19 3.68 -8.96
CA CYS A 97 6.60 3.42 -9.30
C CYS A 97 7.17 2.10 -8.78
N CYS A 98 6.69 1.61 -7.64
CA CYS A 98 7.16 0.34 -7.08
C CYS A 98 6.42 -0.88 -7.64
N ASN A 99 5.35 -0.67 -8.41
CA ASN A 99 4.64 -1.74 -9.11
C ASN A 99 5.17 -1.97 -10.53
N ALA A 100 5.91 -1.03 -11.02
CA ALA A 100 6.43 -1.07 -12.38
C ALA A 100 7.58 -2.06 -12.53
#